data_d224e62267fb880a5a94b01bcfc21dca
#
_entry.id   d224e62267fb880a5a94b01bcfc21dca
#
_cell.length_a   1.000
_cell.length_b   1.000
_cell.length_c   1.000
_cell.angle_alpha   90.00
_cell.angle_beta   90.00
_cell.angle_gamma   90.00
#
_symmetry.space_group_name_H-M   'P 1'
#
loop_
_entity.id
_entity.type
_entity.pdbx_description
1 polymer ?
#
loop_
_entity_poly.entity_id
_entity_poly.type
_entity_poly.pdbx_seq_one_letter_code
_entity_poly.pdbx_strand_id
1 'polypeptide(L)'
;MAVTIAIETPLQDDVRALVAQLNDHLLPLSPLEFQFKMTVEQMADSATTLFVARNAAGKAVGMGALKMHGPELGEVKRMFTLPEVRGQRVGRLLLERIVDLARERKLPVVMLETGTGEGMAEAHRLYTRYGFTPRGPFLDYPDSEWSAFFELNLAAAARVA
;
A
#
# COMPACT_ATOMS: atom_id res chain seq x y z
N MET A 1 4.22 21.05 4.48
CA MET A 1 2.86 20.88 5.01
C MET A 1 2.82 19.68 5.95
N ALA A 2 2.28 19.87 7.13
CA ALA A 2 2.20 18.79 8.10
C ALA A 2 1.02 17.86 7.78
N VAL A 3 1.27 16.56 7.76
CA VAL A 3 0.21 15.56 7.72
C VAL A 3 0.29 14.72 8.98
N THR A 4 -0.85 14.22 9.43
CA THR A 4 -0.93 13.23 10.51
C THR A 4 -1.40 11.91 9.91
N ILE A 5 -0.85 10.81 10.42
CA ILE A 5 -1.22 9.48 9.97
C ILE A 5 -1.72 8.70 11.16
N ALA A 6 -2.88 8.08 11.01
CA ALA A 6 -3.49 7.28 12.05
C ALA A 6 -4.21 6.07 11.45
N ILE A 7 -4.40 5.05 12.28
CA ILE A 7 -5.23 3.90 11.92
C ILE A 7 -6.68 4.36 11.98
N GLU A 8 -7.43 4.13 10.89
CA GLU A 8 -8.83 4.53 10.80
C GLU A 8 -9.65 3.45 10.10
N THR A 9 -10.94 3.47 10.34
CA THR A 9 -11.85 2.57 9.62
C THR A 9 -11.97 3.00 8.15
N PRO A 10 -12.01 2.06 7.21
CA PRO A 10 -12.34 2.39 5.83
C PRO A 10 -13.82 2.71 5.60
N LEU A 11 -14.67 2.39 6.57
CA LEU A 11 -16.13 2.56 6.45
C LEU A 11 -16.54 3.99 6.82
N GLN A 12 -16.01 4.96 6.07
CA GLN A 12 -16.33 6.37 6.24
C GLN A 12 -16.28 7.06 4.87
N ASP A 13 -17.03 8.13 4.71
CA ASP A 13 -17.29 8.74 3.40
C ASP A 13 -16.02 9.24 2.69
N ASP A 14 -15.13 9.90 3.41
CA ASP A 14 -13.93 10.45 2.79
C ASP A 14 -12.92 9.37 2.40
N VAL A 15 -12.87 8.26 3.10
CA VAL A 15 -12.05 7.11 2.70
C VAL A 15 -12.68 6.42 1.49
N ARG A 16 -14.00 6.28 1.46
CA ARG A 16 -14.68 5.76 0.26
C ARG A 16 -14.37 6.60 -0.97
N ALA A 17 -14.30 7.92 -0.80
CA ALA A 17 -13.92 8.83 -1.88
C ALA A 17 -12.47 8.60 -2.34
N LEU A 18 -11.52 8.39 -1.42
CA LEU A 18 -10.14 8.06 -1.77
C LEU A 18 -10.06 6.74 -2.56
N VAL A 19 -10.79 5.72 -2.11
CA VAL A 19 -10.83 4.42 -2.79
C VAL A 19 -11.38 4.57 -4.21
N ALA A 20 -12.44 5.36 -4.37
CA ALA A 20 -13.01 5.63 -5.70
C ALA A 20 -12.00 6.32 -6.61
N GLN A 21 -11.27 7.32 -6.10
CA GLN A 21 -10.25 8.01 -6.87
C GLN A 21 -9.10 7.08 -7.27
N LEU A 22 -8.66 6.21 -6.36
CA LEU A 22 -7.63 5.22 -6.69
C LEU A 22 -8.12 4.28 -7.78
N ASN A 23 -9.35 3.77 -7.67
CA ASN A 23 -9.92 2.87 -8.66
C ASN A 23 -10.01 3.54 -10.03
N ASP A 24 -10.44 4.80 -10.07
CA ASP A 24 -10.50 5.58 -11.31
C ASP A 24 -9.11 5.78 -11.93
N HIS A 25 -8.11 6.04 -11.10
CA HIS A 25 -6.74 6.19 -11.56
C HIS A 25 -6.20 4.89 -12.18
N LEU A 26 -6.53 3.75 -11.58
CA LEU A 26 -6.02 2.44 -12.03
C LEU A 26 -6.77 1.91 -13.26
N LEU A 27 -8.02 2.33 -13.46
CA LEU A 27 -8.90 1.74 -14.47
C LEU A 27 -8.29 1.70 -15.88
N PRO A 28 -7.67 2.76 -16.40
CA PRO A 28 -7.09 2.72 -17.74
C PRO A 28 -5.70 2.06 -17.82
N LEU A 29 -5.09 1.70 -16.71
CA LEU A 29 -3.67 1.29 -16.69
C LEU A 29 -3.46 -0.19 -17.01
N SER A 30 -4.49 -1.03 -16.88
CA SER A 30 -4.41 -2.46 -17.20
C SER A 30 -5.80 -3.04 -17.41
N PRO A 31 -5.91 -4.26 -18.00
CA PRO A 31 -7.20 -4.94 -18.09
C PRO A 31 -7.79 -5.20 -16.70
N LEU A 32 -9.11 -5.15 -16.58
CA LEU A 32 -9.81 -5.33 -15.30
C LEU A 32 -9.46 -6.66 -14.62
N GLU A 33 -9.26 -7.72 -15.42
CA GLU A 33 -8.91 -9.05 -14.89
C GLU A 33 -7.55 -9.09 -14.19
N PHE A 34 -6.70 -8.09 -14.41
CA PHE A 34 -5.39 -7.95 -13.75
C PHE A 34 -5.36 -6.80 -12.74
N GLN A 35 -6.52 -6.31 -12.30
CA GLN A 35 -6.63 -5.29 -11.27
C GLN A 35 -7.17 -5.92 -9.98
N PHE A 36 -6.27 -6.16 -9.03
CA PHE A 36 -6.57 -6.90 -7.80
C PHE A 36 -6.92 -5.93 -6.68
N LYS A 37 -8.11 -5.32 -6.78
CA LYS A 37 -8.54 -4.26 -5.88
C LYS A 37 -9.31 -4.82 -4.69
N MET A 38 -8.94 -4.37 -3.48
CA MET A 38 -9.76 -4.61 -2.30
C MET A 38 -10.91 -3.61 -2.29
N THR A 39 -12.11 -4.09 -2.00
CA THR A 39 -13.25 -3.20 -1.73
C THR A 39 -13.11 -2.58 -0.34
N VAL A 40 -13.85 -1.50 -0.08
CA VAL A 40 -13.87 -0.88 1.25
C VAL A 40 -14.32 -1.89 2.30
N GLU A 41 -15.31 -2.72 2.00
CA GLU A 41 -15.81 -3.76 2.90
C GLU A 41 -14.73 -4.80 3.21
N GLN A 42 -13.96 -5.22 2.21
CA GLN A 42 -12.83 -6.12 2.42
C GLN A 42 -11.73 -5.49 3.26
N MET A 43 -11.50 -4.18 3.09
CA MET A 43 -10.50 -3.45 3.88
C MET A 43 -10.89 -3.35 5.36
N ALA A 44 -12.16 -3.58 5.69
CA ALA A 44 -12.67 -3.53 7.05
C ALA A 44 -12.51 -4.85 7.81
N ASP A 45 -11.93 -5.89 7.19
CA ASP A 45 -11.77 -7.17 7.88
C ASP A 45 -10.67 -7.06 8.98
N SER A 46 -10.67 -8.03 9.90
CA SER A 46 -9.77 -8.00 11.05
C SER A 46 -8.30 -8.21 10.71
N ALA A 47 -8.01 -8.75 9.51
CA ALA A 47 -6.63 -8.97 9.05
C ALA A 47 -6.03 -7.74 8.37
N THR A 48 -6.84 -6.71 8.12
CA THR A 48 -6.43 -5.52 7.39
C THR A 48 -6.43 -4.30 8.31
N THR A 49 -5.33 -3.55 8.32
CA THR A 49 -5.19 -2.29 9.07
C THR A 49 -4.98 -1.17 8.08
N LEU A 50 -5.85 -0.18 8.11
CA LEU A 50 -5.78 0.99 7.22
C LEU A 50 -5.16 2.17 7.94
N PHE A 51 -4.17 2.78 7.30
CA PHE A 51 -3.60 4.07 7.72
C PHE A 51 -4.13 5.16 6.80
N VAL A 52 -4.57 6.27 7.40
CA VAL A 52 -5.07 7.44 6.67
C VAL A 52 -4.20 8.63 6.99
N ALA A 53 -3.75 9.34 5.97
CA ALA A 53 -3.02 10.59 6.11
C ALA A 53 -3.99 11.75 5.97
N ARG A 54 -3.98 12.68 6.93
CA ARG A 54 -4.82 13.87 6.92
C ARG A 54 -3.96 15.12 6.99
N ASN A 55 -4.36 16.16 6.24
CA ASN A 55 -3.69 17.45 6.30
C ASN A 55 -4.14 18.25 7.53
N ALA A 56 -3.60 19.46 7.70
CA ALA A 56 -3.91 20.30 8.84
C ALA A 56 -5.41 20.67 8.96
N ALA A 57 -6.12 20.68 7.82
CA ALA A 57 -7.58 20.94 7.80
C ALA A 57 -8.41 19.67 8.06
N GLY A 58 -7.78 18.53 8.29
CA GLY A 58 -8.48 17.27 8.54
C GLY A 58 -8.91 16.53 7.29
N LYS A 59 -8.53 17.01 6.10
CA LYS A 59 -8.86 16.33 4.84
C LYS A 59 -8.02 15.08 4.69
N ALA A 60 -8.66 13.96 4.30
CA ALA A 60 -7.96 12.74 3.97
C ALA A 60 -7.24 12.92 2.63
N VAL A 61 -5.91 12.84 2.65
CA VAL A 61 -5.06 13.12 1.48
C VAL A 61 -4.24 11.91 1.03
N GLY A 62 -4.29 10.83 1.76
CA GLY A 62 -3.60 9.59 1.40
C GLY A 62 -4.03 8.43 2.26
N MET A 63 -3.71 7.24 1.81
CA MET A 63 -4.02 6.00 2.53
C MET A 63 -3.07 4.89 2.14
N GLY A 64 -3.03 3.86 2.97
CA GLY A 64 -2.33 2.62 2.69
C GLY A 64 -2.68 1.59 3.76
N ALA A 65 -2.67 0.33 3.39
CA ALA A 65 -3.10 -0.73 4.28
C ALA A 65 -2.07 -1.85 4.39
N LEU A 66 -2.05 -2.50 5.55
CA LEU A 66 -1.35 -3.76 5.76
C LEU A 66 -2.39 -4.85 5.92
N LYS A 67 -2.33 -5.86 5.07
CA LYS A 67 -3.14 -7.07 5.20
C LYS A 67 -2.25 -8.21 5.68
N MET A 68 -2.62 -8.84 6.79
CA MET A 68 -1.88 -9.99 7.30
C MET A 68 -2.42 -11.28 6.69
N HIS A 69 -1.51 -12.12 6.21
CA HIS A 69 -1.80 -13.46 5.73
C HIS A 69 -1.18 -14.45 6.72
N GLY A 70 -1.84 -14.64 7.86
CA GLY A 70 -1.28 -15.42 8.96
C GLY A 70 -0.08 -14.72 9.59
N PRO A 71 0.76 -15.47 10.34
CA PRO A 71 1.91 -14.89 11.05
C PRO A 71 3.16 -14.72 10.17
N GLU A 72 3.12 -15.10 8.90
CA GLU A 72 4.32 -15.20 8.06
C GLU A 72 4.45 -14.15 6.98
N LEU A 73 3.36 -13.46 6.62
CA LEU A 73 3.35 -12.54 5.48
C LEU A 73 2.44 -11.35 5.73
N GLY A 74 2.97 -10.16 5.54
CA GLY A 74 2.18 -8.95 5.43
C GLY A 74 2.17 -8.46 3.99
N GLU A 75 1.04 -7.94 3.55
CA GLU A 75 0.89 -7.42 2.20
C GLU A 75 0.49 -5.94 2.26
N VAL A 76 1.22 -5.09 1.54
CA VAL A 76 0.85 -3.68 1.36
C VAL A 76 -0.26 -3.62 0.32
N LYS A 77 -1.36 -2.96 0.68
CA LYS A 77 -2.55 -2.83 -0.19
C LYS A 77 -3.00 -1.38 -0.25
N ARG A 78 -3.60 -1.00 -1.36
CA ARG A 78 -4.34 0.26 -1.53
C ARG A 78 -3.54 1.52 -1.20
N MET A 79 -2.26 1.55 -1.54
CA MET A 79 -1.43 2.76 -1.40
C MET A 79 -1.89 3.82 -2.40
N PHE A 80 -2.23 4.99 -1.90
CA PHE A 80 -2.66 6.10 -2.74
C PHE A 80 -2.46 7.43 -2.03
N THR A 81 -2.02 8.43 -2.78
CA THR A 81 -1.96 9.83 -2.31
C THR A 81 -2.61 10.72 -3.35
N LEU A 82 -3.32 11.74 -2.89
CA LEU A 82 -3.91 12.71 -3.80
C LEU A 82 -2.82 13.46 -4.56
N PRO A 83 -3.08 13.87 -5.81
CA PRO A 83 -2.08 14.62 -6.59
C PRO A 83 -1.57 15.87 -5.87
N GLU A 84 -2.43 16.53 -5.09
CA GLU A 84 -2.08 17.77 -4.38
C GLU A 84 -0.98 17.62 -3.32
N VAL A 85 -0.75 16.40 -2.84
CA VAL A 85 0.29 16.16 -1.82
C VAL A 85 1.48 15.36 -2.36
N ARG A 86 1.50 15.06 -3.64
CA ARG A 86 2.66 14.38 -4.25
C ARG A 86 3.90 15.25 -4.16
N GLY A 87 5.05 14.62 -3.95
CA GLY A 87 6.29 15.35 -3.72
C GLY A 87 6.50 15.76 -2.27
N GLN A 88 5.54 15.52 -1.37
CA GLN A 88 5.63 15.86 0.05
C GLN A 88 5.90 14.65 0.95
N ARG A 89 6.31 13.54 0.36
CA ARG A 89 6.69 12.30 1.07
C ARG A 89 5.54 11.63 1.83
N VAL A 90 4.30 11.93 1.52
CA VAL A 90 3.15 11.33 2.20
C VAL A 90 3.11 9.81 1.98
N GLY A 91 3.37 9.38 0.74
CA GLY A 91 3.45 7.94 0.44
C GLY A 91 4.52 7.23 1.24
N ARG A 92 5.70 7.85 1.40
CA ARG A 92 6.77 7.28 2.21
C ARG A 92 6.39 7.19 3.68
N LEU A 93 5.75 8.21 4.23
CA LEU A 93 5.30 8.20 5.62
C LEU A 93 4.25 7.11 5.87
N LEU A 94 3.32 6.92 4.93
CA LEU A 94 2.36 5.83 5.00
C LEU A 94 3.05 4.47 4.98
N LEU A 95 4.00 4.30 4.06
CA LEU A 95 4.74 3.04 3.95
C LEU A 95 5.56 2.74 5.21
N GLU A 96 6.17 3.77 5.81
CA GLU A 96 6.87 3.62 7.09
C GLU A 96 5.94 3.10 8.18
N ARG A 97 4.73 3.64 8.29
CA ARG A 97 3.77 3.20 9.30
C ARG A 97 3.34 1.75 9.05
N ILE A 98 3.13 1.37 7.80
CA ILE A 98 2.77 -0.01 7.43
C ILE A 98 3.90 -0.97 7.81
N VAL A 99 5.12 -0.65 7.46
CA VAL A 99 6.28 -1.50 7.74
C VAL A 99 6.56 -1.57 9.24
N ASP A 100 6.43 -0.46 9.96
CA ASP A 100 6.60 -0.44 11.41
C ASP A 100 5.58 -1.35 12.09
N LEU A 101 4.32 -1.35 11.64
CA LEU A 101 3.31 -2.25 12.17
C LEU A 101 3.66 -3.71 11.88
N ALA A 102 4.15 -4.01 10.69
CA ALA A 102 4.59 -5.35 10.33
C ALA A 102 5.73 -5.83 11.26
N ARG A 103 6.69 -4.96 11.55
CA ARG A 103 7.78 -5.27 12.50
C ARG A 103 7.25 -5.50 13.90
N GLU A 104 6.35 -4.65 14.35
CA GLU A 104 5.72 -4.76 15.67
C GLU A 104 5.01 -6.09 15.84
N ARG A 105 4.37 -6.57 14.77
CA ARG A 105 3.70 -7.87 14.74
C ARG A 105 4.62 -9.03 14.42
N LYS A 106 5.92 -8.78 14.29
CA LYS A 106 6.96 -9.79 14.05
C LYS A 106 6.77 -10.57 12.76
N LEU A 107 6.22 -9.91 11.73
CA LEU A 107 6.13 -10.51 10.41
C LEU A 107 7.54 -10.60 9.80
N PRO A 108 7.93 -11.74 9.23
CA PRO A 108 9.27 -11.88 8.66
C PRO A 108 9.44 -11.18 7.31
N VAL A 109 8.36 -10.93 6.60
CA VAL A 109 8.43 -10.35 5.26
C VAL A 109 7.16 -9.55 4.96
N VAL A 110 7.32 -8.48 4.19
CA VAL A 110 6.22 -7.70 3.62
C VAL A 110 6.35 -7.74 2.11
N MET A 111 5.27 -8.02 1.42
CA MET A 111 5.22 -8.10 -0.03
C MET A 111 4.14 -7.19 -0.58
N LEU A 112 4.22 -6.89 -1.87
CA LEU A 112 3.19 -6.14 -2.56
C LEU A 112 3.12 -6.53 -4.03
N GLU A 113 1.94 -6.37 -4.61
CA GLU A 113 1.72 -6.43 -6.03
C GLU A 113 1.35 -5.02 -6.51
N THR A 114 1.90 -4.59 -7.62
CA THR A 114 1.61 -3.30 -8.22
C THR A 114 1.55 -3.46 -9.74
N GLY A 115 0.86 -2.53 -10.41
CA GLY A 115 0.82 -2.54 -11.85
C GLY A 115 2.18 -2.21 -12.48
N THR A 116 2.25 -2.39 -13.78
CA THR A 116 3.43 -2.06 -14.59
C THR A 116 3.15 -0.84 -15.46
N GLY A 117 4.18 -0.35 -16.15
CA GLY A 117 4.05 0.74 -17.09
C GLY A 117 4.31 2.11 -16.46
N GLU A 118 4.23 3.13 -17.29
CA GLU A 118 4.62 4.50 -16.90
C GLU A 118 3.73 5.09 -15.81
N GLY A 119 2.46 4.75 -15.81
CA GLY A 119 1.54 5.23 -14.78
C GLY A 119 1.86 4.75 -13.37
N MET A 120 2.73 3.76 -13.24
CA MET A 120 3.13 3.18 -11.97
C MET A 120 4.58 3.46 -11.59
N ALA A 121 5.28 4.28 -12.37
CA ALA A 121 6.71 4.51 -12.17
C ALA A 121 7.03 5.13 -10.80
N GLU A 122 6.20 6.04 -10.32
CA GLU A 122 6.42 6.67 -9.02
C GLU A 122 6.24 5.68 -7.86
N ALA A 123 5.25 4.79 -7.98
CA ALA A 123 5.05 3.73 -6.99
C ALA A 123 6.28 2.81 -6.94
N HIS A 124 6.78 2.39 -8.10
CA HIS A 124 7.99 1.56 -8.16
C HIS A 124 9.19 2.26 -7.53
N ARG A 125 9.37 3.56 -7.79
CA ARG A 125 10.47 4.33 -7.17
C ARG A 125 10.32 4.39 -5.65
N LEU A 126 9.11 4.61 -5.16
CA LEU A 126 8.86 4.64 -3.72
C LEU A 126 9.28 3.33 -3.06
N TYR A 127 8.81 2.21 -3.61
CA TYR A 127 9.11 0.89 -3.02
C TYR A 127 10.60 0.58 -3.10
N THR A 128 11.22 0.83 -4.24
CA THR A 128 12.66 0.57 -4.42
C THR A 128 13.50 1.43 -3.47
N ARG A 129 13.19 2.70 -3.34
CA ARG A 129 13.92 3.60 -2.44
C ARG A 129 13.73 3.24 -0.98
N TYR A 130 12.59 2.67 -0.62
CA TYR A 130 12.35 2.22 0.74
C TYR A 130 13.17 0.97 1.09
N GLY A 131 13.55 0.19 0.10
CA GLY A 131 14.35 -1.01 0.29
C GLY A 131 13.68 -2.29 -0.19
N PHE A 132 12.50 -2.19 -0.80
CA PHE A 132 11.86 -3.35 -1.42
C PHE A 132 12.64 -3.78 -2.66
N THR A 133 12.69 -5.08 -2.89
CA THR A 133 13.36 -5.66 -4.05
C THR A 133 12.35 -6.43 -4.92
N PRO A 134 12.57 -6.46 -6.25
CA PRO A 134 11.70 -7.23 -7.14
C PRO A 134 11.70 -8.71 -6.81
N ARG A 135 10.57 -9.34 -7.04
CA ARG A 135 10.42 -10.79 -6.87
C ARG A 135 9.38 -11.33 -7.86
N GLY A 136 9.22 -12.63 -7.90
CA GLY A 136 8.14 -13.28 -8.65
C GLY A 136 6.79 -13.21 -7.93
N PRO A 137 5.73 -13.75 -8.56
CA PRO A 137 4.40 -13.77 -7.95
C PRO A 137 4.37 -14.44 -6.59
N PHE A 138 3.44 -14.03 -5.74
CA PHE A 138 3.20 -14.62 -4.44
C PHE A 138 1.70 -14.85 -4.24
N LEU A 139 1.33 -15.65 -3.24
CA LEU A 139 -0.06 -16.05 -3.03
C LEU A 139 -0.67 -16.59 -4.33
N ASP A 140 -1.89 -16.17 -4.65
CA ASP A 140 -2.61 -16.62 -5.84
C ASP A 140 -2.48 -15.66 -7.03
N TYR A 141 -1.59 -14.68 -6.94
CA TYR A 141 -1.41 -13.73 -8.04
C TYR A 141 -0.85 -14.43 -9.27
N PRO A 142 -1.46 -14.24 -10.45
CA PRO A 142 -0.91 -14.81 -11.69
C PRO A 142 0.34 -14.06 -12.13
N ASP A 143 1.25 -14.76 -12.79
CA ASP A 143 2.37 -14.13 -13.45
C ASP A 143 1.88 -13.50 -14.75
N SER A 144 2.02 -12.20 -14.88
CA SER A 144 1.58 -11.48 -16.08
C SER A 144 2.43 -10.23 -16.31
N GLU A 145 2.39 -9.71 -17.53
CA GLU A 145 3.04 -8.46 -17.87
C GLU A 145 2.43 -7.24 -17.17
N TRP A 146 1.23 -7.40 -16.61
CA TRP A 146 0.48 -6.32 -15.98
C TRP A 146 0.77 -6.15 -14.49
N SER A 147 1.51 -7.08 -13.88
CA SER A 147 1.83 -7.05 -12.47
C SER A 147 3.33 -7.10 -12.22
N ALA A 148 3.79 -6.31 -11.26
CA ALA A 148 5.13 -6.38 -10.71
C ALA A 148 5.01 -6.68 -9.21
N PHE A 149 5.97 -7.44 -8.69
CA PHE A 149 5.96 -7.89 -7.31
C PHE A 149 7.24 -7.48 -6.61
N PHE A 150 7.11 -7.06 -5.36
CA PHE A 150 8.24 -6.61 -4.53
C PHE A 150 8.15 -7.21 -3.14
N GLU A 151 9.29 -7.34 -2.49
CA GLU A 151 9.35 -7.80 -1.11
C GLU A 151 10.35 -7.00 -0.27
N LEU A 152 10.07 -6.92 1.01
CA LEU A 152 10.99 -6.40 2.02
C LEU A 152 11.15 -7.46 3.10
N ASN A 153 12.36 -7.98 3.25
CA ASN A 153 12.67 -9.01 4.23
C ASN A 153 12.99 -8.38 5.58
N LEU A 154 12.05 -8.45 6.51
CA LEU A 154 12.20 -7.84 7.84
C LEU A 154 13.09 -8.67 8.75
N ALA A 155 13.10 -9.98 8.58
CA ALA A 155 13.93 -10.87 9.38
C ALA A 155 15.43 -10.64 9.08
N ALA A 156 15.77 -10.43 7.80
CA ALA A 156 17.15 -10.11 7.41
C ALA A 156 17.56 -8.73 7.93
N ALA A 157 16.66 -7.73 7.86
CA ALA A 157 16.93 -6.39 8.40
C ALA A 157 17.14 -6.42 9.92
N ALA A 158 16.37 -7.24 10.63
CA ALA A 158 16.48 -7.38 12.08
C ALA A 158 17.84 -7.99 12.50
N ARG A 159 18.45 -8.82 11.65
CA ARG A 159 19.75 -9.43 11.95
C ARG A 159 20.93 -8.46 11.83
N VAL A 160 20.72 -7.39 11.08
CA VAL A 160 21.77 -6.39 10.84
C VAL A 160 21.79 -5.33 11.94
N ALA A 161 20.68 -5.14 12.60
CA ALA A 161 20.54 -4.12 13.64
C ALA A 161 21.30 -4.41 14.93
#